data_34b6189828b0ba7850f462a00de8611f
#
_entry.id   34b6189828b0ba7850f462a00de8611f
#
_cell.length_a   1.000
_cell.length_b   1.000
_cell.length_c   1.000
_cell.angle_alpha   90.00
_cell.angle_beta   90.00
_cell.angle_gamma   90.00
#
_symmetry.space_group_name_H-M   'P 1'
#
loop_
_entity.id
_entity.type
_entity.pdbx_description
1 polymer ?
#
loop_
_entity_poly.entity_id
_entity_poly.type
_entity_poly.pdbx_seq_one_letter_code
_entity_poly.pdbx_strand_id
1 'polypeptide(L)'
;MVARVWLPSVDTARPWSRTDRLVAMGGGLTFGLLSDRTGLARPGVFERAIEVLNWVRPDFVVQIGDLIEGYTSDEVELRAQWDELDGMLARLDAPLFRVVGNHDVSNDTMRSEWLRRHGLLHYHFRVDDVLFLVLNTCDPPQDLSEFGGEDAPELTPERLAELHAMRESDPEGLRRQFEAMGDWDSTMPAAISEEQVRYFEGVLKQHADVRWTVVCMHIPAWQGEGHPALERLRAALGDRPYTMFAGHIHNYRRQVIDGRDHIRLGPTGGAWVYPGDEGNFDHISLVRMSGDQPSVANVVLDGVLGVDGGTYPPTKKGFA
;
A
#
# COMPACT_ATOMS: atom_id res chain seq x y z
N MET A 1 -16.17 -24.87 0.37
CA MET A 1 -16.19 -24.65 -1.09
C MET A 1 -14.87 -23.96 -1.44
N VAL A 2 -14.26 -24.31 -2.56
CA VAL A 2 -13.08 -23.59 -3.06
C VAL A 2 -13.56 -22.23 -3.57
N ALA A 3 -12.87 -21.15 -3.19
CA ALA A 3 -13.18 -19.79 -3.68
C ALA A 3 -13.10 -19.75 -5.20
N ARG A 4 -14.02 -19.05 -5.83
CA ARG A 4 -13.90 -18.73 -7.25
C ARG A 4 -13.08 -17.46 -7.40
N VAL A 5 -11.91 -17.60 -7.99
CA VAL A 5 -10.99 -16.47 -8.23
C VAL A 5 -10.98 -16.17 -9.72
N TRP A 6 -11.19 -14.89 -10.06
CA TRP A 6 -11.03 -14.36 -11.41
C TRP A 6 -9.88 -13.38 -11.42
N LEU A 7 -8.92 -13.64 -12.29
CA LEU A 7 -7.74 -12.80 -12.51
C LEU A 7 -7.70 -12.42 -13.99
N PRO A 8 -7.20 -11.24 -14.34
CA PRO A 8 -6.97 -10.91 -15.74
C PRO A 8 -5.95 -11.89 -16.33
N SER A 9 -6.18 -12.28 -17.60
CA SER A 9 -5.21 -13.08 -18.34
C SER A 9 -4.08 -12.17 -18.82
N VAL A 10 -2.86 -12.48 -18.42
CA VAL A 10 -1.65 -11.74 -18.84
C VAL A 10 -0.55 -12.72 -19.19
N ASP A 11 0.16 -12.42 -20.27
CA ASP A 11 1.29 -13.21 -20.77
C ASP A 11 2.64 -12.73 -20.23
N THR A 12 2.61 -11.73 -19.34
CA THR A 12 3.78 -11.08 -18.74
C THR A 12 3.90 -11.43 -17.24
N ALA A 13 4.85 -10.81 -16.56
CA ALA A 13 4.92 -10.79 -15.11
C ALA A 13 3.61 -10.28 -14.48
N ARG A 14 3.37 -10.61 -13.22
CA ARG A 14 2.08 -10.36 -12.55
C ARG A 14 2.29 -9.69 -11.21
N PRO A 15 1.49 -8.68 -10.84
CA PRO A 15 1.58 -8.04 -9.52
C PRO A 15 0.96 -8.89 -8.39
N TRP A 16 0.71 -10.15 -8.65
CA TRP A 16 0.24 -11.11 -7.65
C TRP A 16 1.05 -12.40 -7.67
N SER A 17 1.08 -13.09 -6.55
CA SER A 17 1.81 -14.34 -6.37
C SER A 17 1.01 -15.36 -5.56
N ARG A 18 1.33 -16.65 -5.73
CA ARG A 18 0.79 -17.78 -4.96
C ARG A 18 -0.74 -17.90 -4.99
N THR A 19 -1.40 -17.42 -6.04
CA THR A 19 -2.86 -17.47 -6.17
C THR A 19 -3.42 -18.90 -6.28
N ASP A 20 -2.58 -19.87 -6.56
CA ASP A 20 -2.87 -21.32 -6.46
C ASP A 20 -3.17 -21.77 -5.01
N ARG A 21 -2.73 -20.99 -4.01
CA ARG A 21 -3.00 -21.24 -2.59
C ARG A 21 -4.27 -20.57 -2.08
N LEU A 22 -4.96 -19.81 -2.92
CA LEU A 22 -6.15 -19.07 -2.53
C LEU A 22 -7.32 -20.03 -2.32
N VAL A 23 -7.55 -20.38 -1.07
CA VAL A 23 -8.62 -21.28 -0.63
C VAL A 23 -9.53 -20.50 0.31
N ALA A 24 -10.67 -19.98 -0.18
CA ALA A 24 -11.66 -19.42 0.72
C ALA A 24 -12.20 -20.52 1.64
N MET A 25 -11.91 -20.40 2.89
CA MET A 25 -12.48 -21.25 3.93
C MET A 25 -13.94 -20.85 4.12
N GLY A 26 -14.88 -21.76 3.93
CA GLY A 26 -16.31 -21.49 4.04
C GLY A 26 -16.66 -20.81 5.36
N GLY A 27 -17.04 -19.53 5.31
CA GLY A 27 -17.37 -18.71 6.47
C GLY A 27 -17.17 -17.20 6.26
N GLY A 28 -16.79 -16.80 5.06
CA GLY A 28 -16.50 -15.41 4.68
C GLY A 28 -15.05 -15.24 4.27
N LEU A 29 -14.81 -14.31 3.36
CA LEU A 29 -13.49 -13.93 2.89
C LEU A 29 -12.79 -13.06 3.94
N THR A 30 -11.53 -13.38 4.28
CA THR A 30 -10.70 -12.55 5.15
C THR A 30 -9.39 -12.23 4.43
N PHE A 31 -9.05 -10.95 4.26
CA PHE A 31 -7.78 -10.55 3.69
C PHE A 31 -7.00 -9.63 4.62
N GLY A 32 -5.69 -9.69 4.50
CA GLY A 32 -4.76 -8.81 5.20
C GLY A 32 -4.39 -7.60 4.34
N LEU A 33 -4.10 -6.47 4.98
CA LEU A 33 -3.52 -5.30 4.33
C LEU A 33 -2.18 -4.98 4.98
N LEU A 34 -1.17 -4.74 4.14
CA LEU A 34 0.10 -4.12 4.45
C LEU A 34 0.15 -2.78 3.72
N SER A 35 0.78 -1.79 4.31
CA SER A 35 1.02 -0.50 3.68
C SER A 35 2.50 -0.15 3.76
N ASP A 36 2.90 0.92 3.26
CA ASP A 36 4.16 1.65 3.33
C ASP A 36 5.26 0.95 4.17
N ARG A 37 6.01 0.05 3.53
CA ARG A 37 7.21 -0.54 4.14
C ARG A 37 8.30 0.50 4.24
N THR A 38 8.35 1.40 3.29
CA THR A 38 9.43 2.32 3.01
C THR A 38 9.04 3.78 3.28
N GLY A 39 9.86 4.72 2.85
CA GLY A 39 9.92 6.07 3.37
C GLY A 39 10.70 6.05 4.68
N LEU A 40 12.00 5.74 4.64
CA LEU A 40 12.90 5.46 5.77
C LEU A 40 12.48 4.20 6.54
N ALA A 41 12.52 3.07 5.87
CA ALA A 41 12.16 1.76 6.42
C ALA A 41 12.81 1.50 7.78
N ARG A 42 12.01 1.08 8.74
CA ARG A 42 12.49 0.69 10.08
C ARG A 42 12.72 -0.82 10.11
N PRO A 43 13.99 -1.24 10.35
CA PRO A 43 14.35 -2.65 10.32
C PRO A 43 13.50 -3.51 11.26
N GLY A 44 13.05 -4.66 10.78
CA GLY A 44 12.34 -5.67 11.55
C GLY A 44 10.82 -5.45 11.65
N VAL A 45 10.28 -4.27 11.35
CA VAL A 45 8.84 -3.99 11.45
C VAL A 45 8.06 -4.75 10.37
N PHE A 46 8.52 -4.70 9.13
CA PHE A 46 7.87 -5.38 8.01
C PHE A 46 7.95 -6.91 8.15
N GLU A 47 9.11 -7.43 8.59
CA GLU A 47 9.29 -8.85 8.87
C GLU A 47 8.34 -9.31 9.98
N ARG A 48 8.15 -8.49 11.01
CA ARG A 48 7.17 -8.76 12.07
C ARG A 48 5.75 -8.82 11.53
N ALA A 49 5.39 -7.92 10.63
CA ALA A 49 4.08 -7.94 9.99
C ALA A 49 3.85 -9.24 9.21
N ILE A 50 4.85 -9.71 8.48
CA ILE A 50 4.80 -11.00 7.78
C ILE A 50 4.59 -12.17 8.77
N GLU A 51 5.29 -12.19 9.90
CA GLU A 51 5.10 -13.21 10.92
C GLU A 51 3.67 -13.21 11.48
N VAL A 52 3.16 -12.00 11.81
CA VAL A 52 1.79 -11.87 12.32
C VAL A 52 0.76 -12.31 11.27
N LEU A 53 0.95 -11.97 9.99
CA LEU A 53 0.10 -12.45 8.91
C LEU A 53 0.12 -13.97 8.78
N ASN A 54 1.29 -14.59 8.92
CA ASN A 54 1.40 -16.05 8.91
C ASN A 54 0.70 -16.71 10.11
N TRP A 55 0.60 -16.04 11.26
CA TRP A 55 -0.17 -16.52 12.43
C TRP A 55 -1.67 -16.39 12.23
N VAL A 56 -2.13 -15.24 11.73
CA VAL A 56 -3.56 -14.98 11.55
C VAL A 56 -4.15 -15.62 10.29
N ARG A 57 -3.31 -15.98 9.32
CA ARG A 57 -3.63 -16.73 8.10
C ARG A 57 -4.83 -16.18 7.34
N PRO A 58 -4.73 -14.94 6.81
CA PRO A 58 -5.76 -14.45 5.90
C PRO A 58 -5.79 -15.30 4.62
N ASP A 59 -6.90 -15.26 3.90
CA ASP A 59 -7.03 -15.96 2.60
C ASP A 59 -6.03 -15.41 1.57
N PHE A 60 -5.73 -14.11 1.64
CA PHE A 60 -4.67 -13.42 0.89
C PHE A 60 -4.30 -12.10 1.57
N VAL A 61 -3.27 -11.46 1.04
CA VAL A 61 -2.80 -10.13 1.47
C VAL A 61 -2.80 -9.18 0.28
N VAL A 62 -3.19 -7.93 0.51
CA VAL A 62 -2.97 -6.81 -0.43
C VAL A 62 -1.96 -5.86 0.19
N GLN A 63 -0.89 -5.60 -0.51
CA GLN A 63 0.11 -4.62 -0.12
C GLN A 63 -0.16 -3.31 -0.86
N ILE A 64 -0.30 -2.20 -0.13
CA ILE A 64 -0.87 -0.92 -0.59
C ILE A 64 0.23 0.07 -1.05
N GLY A 65 1.25 -0.40 -1.74
CA GLY A 65 2.29 0.46 -2.34
C GLY A 65 3.44 0.81 -1.40
N ASP A 66 4.43 1.51 -1.96
CA ASP A 66 5.66 1.89 -1.28
C ASP A 66 6.41 0.70 -0.69
N LEU A 67 6.84 -0.16 -1.59
CA LEU A 67 7.48 -1.44 -1.29
C LEU A 67 8.98 -1.30 -1.08
N ILE A 68 9.62 -0.39 -1.84
CA ILE A 68 11.06 -0.11 -1.83
C ILE A 68 11.32 1.36 -1.54
N GLU A 69 12.53 1.74 -1.13
CA GLU A 69 12.87 3.17 -0.95
C GLU A 69 12.82 3.94 -2.27
N GLY A 70 13.21 3.33 -3.35
CA GLY A 70 13.06 3.89 -4.68
C GLY A 70 13.85 5.19 -4.90
N TYR A 71 13.27 6.10 -5.68
CA TYR A 71 13.85 7.41 -6.04
C TYR A 71 15.30 7.35 -6.53
N THR A 72 15.64 6.29 -7.23
CA THR A 72 16.93 6.07 -7.82
C THR A 72 16.83 5.73 -9.31
N SER A 73 17.76 6.23 -10.11
CA SER A 73 17.95 5.84 -11.51
C SER A 73 19.03 4.76 -11.68
N ASP A 74 19.75 4.40 -10.61
CA ASP A 74 20.72 3.32 -10.62
C ASP A 74 20.00 1.96 -10.62
N GLU A 75 20.07 1.26 -11.76
CA GLU A 75 19.45 -0.06 -11.93
C GLU A 75 20.04 -1.13 -10.98
N VAL A 76 21.30 -1.02 -10.56
CA VAL A 76 21.92 -1.99 -9.65
C VAL A 76 21.33 -1.83 -8.25
N GLU A 77 21.28 -0.60 -7.78
CA GLU A 77 20.67 -0.26 -6.50
C GLU A 77 19.17 -0.63 -6.48
N LEU A 78 18.44 -0.25 -7.53
CA LEU A 78 17.03 -0.55 -7.67
C LEU A 78 16.76 -2.06 -7.60
N ARG A 79 17.55 -2.86 -8.30
CA ARG A 79 17.42 -4.32 -8.25
C ARG A 79 17.74 -4.90 -6.89
N ALA A 80 18.75 -4.35 -6.21
CA ALA A 80 19.12 -4.78 -4.86
C ALA A 80 17.98 -4.55 -3.86
N GLN A 81 17.30 -3.39 -3.92
CA GLN A 81 16.14 -3.09 -3.07
C GLN A 81 14.97 -4.05 -3.33
N TRP A 82 14.68 -4.36 -4.59
CA TRP A 82 13.65 -5.32 -4.94
C TRP A 82 13.99 -6.75 -4.49
N ASP A 83 15.25 -7.17 -4.64
CA ASP A 83 15.71 -8.51 -4.25
C ASP A 83 15.67 -8.69 -2.72
N GLU A 84 15.99 -7.62 -1.95
CA GLU A 84 15.82 -7.60 -0.50
C GLU A 84 14.35 -7.80 -0.11
N LEU A 85 13.44 -7.01 -0.71
CA LEU A 85 12.00 -7.13 -0.46
C LEU A 85 11.47 -8.52 -0.84
N ASP A 86 11.84 -9.04 -2.00
CA ASP A 86 11.43 -10.38 -2.45
C ASP A 86 11.90 -11.45 -1.47
N GLY A 87 13.09 -11.30 -0.87
CA GLY A 87 13.58 -12.15 0.21
C GLY A 87 12.70 -12.12 1.47
N MET A 88 12.20 -10.95 1.85
CA MET A 88 11.26 -10.81 2.97
C MET A 88 9.90 -11.43 2.63
N LEU A 89 9.35 -11.10 1.47
CA LEU A 89 8.05 -11.60 1.00
C LEU A 89 8.04 -13.10 0.70
N ALA A 90 9.22 -13.71 0.46
CA ALA A 90 9.34 -15.16 0.34
C ALA A 90 8.87 -15.90 1.60
N ARG A 91 8.93 -15.25 2.77
CA ARG A 91 8.49 -15.79 4.06
C ARG A 91 6.98 -15.69 4.30
N LEU A 92 6.25 -14.92 3.49
CA LEU A 92 4.79 -14.81 3.60
C LEU A 92 4.13 -16.07 3.02
N ASP A 93 3.28 -16.74 3.79
CA ASP A 93 2.57 -17.95 3.35
C ASP A 93 1.37 -17.65 2.45
N ALA A 94 0.69 -16.54 2.69
CA ALA A 94 -0.52 -16.16 1.98
C ALA A 94 -0.25 -15.71 0.53
N PRO A 95 -1.21 -15.86 -0.40
CA PRO A 95 -1.20 -15.17 -1.67
C PRO A 95 -1.06 -13.66 -1.48
N LEU A 96 -0.34 -12.99 -2.38
CA LEU A 96 -0.06 -11.57 -2.30
C LEU A 96 -0.52 -10.86 -3.58
N PHE A 97 -1.18 -9.73 -3.42
CA PHE A 97 -1.53 -8.75 -4.46
C PHE A 97 -0.82 -7.43 -4.16
N ARG A 98 -0.22 -6.81 -5.17
CA ARG A 98 0.56 -5.57 -5.00
C ARG A 98 -0.17 -4.39 -5.63
N VAL A 99 -0.26 -3.30 -4.90
CA VAL A 99 -0.58 -1.96 -5.40
C VAL A 99 0.75 -1.24 -5.63
N VAL A 100 0.85 -0.44 -6.66
CA VAL A 100 2.02 0.38 -6.92
C VAL A 100 1.96 1.68 -6.11
N GLY A 101 3.07 2.10 -5.51
CA GLY A 101 3.22 3.38 -4.84
C GLY A 101 4.22 4.31 -5.56
N ASN A 102 4.35 5.54 -5.09
CA ASN A 102 5.26 6.51 -5.69
C ASN A 102 6.74 6.13 -5.50
N HIS A 103 7.12 5.52 -4.39
CA HIS A 103 8.45 4.96 -4.18
C HIS A 103 8.78 3.80 -5.13
N ASP A 104 7.78 3.18 -5.75
CA ASP A 104 7.97 2.03 -6.63
C ASP A 104 8.17 2.42 -8.10
N VAL A 105 7.68 3.59 -8.55
CA VAL A 105 7.61 3.98 -9.98
C VAL A 105 7.83 5.47 -10.24
N SER A 106 8.60 6.16 -9.43
CA SER A 106 8.81 7.61 -9.49
C SER A 106 9.52 8.11 -10.76
N ASN A 107 10.20 7.24 -11.50
CA ASN A 107 10.86 7.58 -12.76
C ASN A 107 10.76 6.43 -13.78
N ASP A 108 11.21 6.67 -15.01
CA ASP A 108 11.13 5.69 -16.10
C ASP A 108 11.93 4.41 -15.84
N THR A 109 13.08 4.51 -15.17
CA THR A 109 13.90 3.35 -14.80
C THR A 109 13.14 2.45 -13.82
N MET A 110 12.57 3.05 -12.79
CA MET A 110 11.80 2.35 -11.77
C MET A 110 10.51 1.76 -12.35
N ARG A 111 9.80 2.54 -13.19
CA ARG A 111 8.61 2.06 -13.90
C ARG A 111 8.93 0.87 -14.80
N SER A 112 10.05 0.91 -15.52
CA SER A 112 10.51 -0.20 -16.37
C SER A 112 10.82 -1.46 -15.56
N GLU A 113 11.47 -1.31 -14.41
CA GLU A 113 11.77 -2.42 -13.51
C GLU A 113 10.49 -3.02 -12.88
N TRP A 114 9.52 -2.18 -12.48
CA TRP A 114 8.20 -2.67 -12.06
C TRP A 114 7.52 -3.50 -13.14
N LEU A 115 7.44 -2.96 -14.37
CA LEU A 115 6.81 -3.67 -15.49
C LEU A 115 7.50 -5.00 -15.79
N ARG A 116 8.83 -5.04 -15.67
CA ARG A 116 9.61 -6.26 -15.85
C ARG A 116 9.32 -7.31 -14.77
N ARG A 117 9.20 -6.90 -13.49
CA ARG A 117 9.02 -7.80 -12.33
C ARG A 117 7.56 -8.15 -12.10
N HIS A 118 6.66 -7.20 -12.25
CA HIS A 118 5.27 -7.28 -11.82
C HIS A 118 4.24 -7.03 -12.92
N GLY A 119 4.65 -6.52 -14.08
CA GLY A 119 3.76 -6.29 -15.21
C GLY A 119 2.77 -5.16 -14.97
N LEU A 120 1.52 -5.48 -14.70
CA LEU A 120 0.45 -4.49 -14.63
C LEU A 120 0.64 -3.47 -13.49
N LEU A 121 0.38 -2.19 -13.79
CA LEU A 121 0.36 -1.10 -12.80
C LEU A 121 -1.03 -0.90 -12.19
N HIS A 122 -2.08 -1.19 -12.94
CA HIS A 122 -3.45 -1.25 -12.46
C HIS A 122 -4.13 -2.51 -12.98
N TYR A 123 -5.05 -3.06 -12.21
CA TYR A 123 -5.75 -4.30 -12.56
C TYR A 123 -6.97 -4.48 -11.66
N HIS A 124 -7.74 -5.53 -11.95
CA HIS A 124 -8.79 -5.98 -11.04
C HIS A 124 -8.65 -7.47 -10.78
N PHE A 125 -9.24 -7.92 -9.70
CA PHE A 125 -9.48 -9.32 -9.46
C PHE A 125 -10.79 -9.50 -8.69
N ARG A 126 -11.32 -10.70 -8.71
CA ARG A 126 -12.55 -11.02 -7.99
C ARG A 126 -12.36 -12.31 -7.20
N VAL A 127 -12.80 -12.31 -5.97
CA VAL A 127 -12.88 -13.51 -5.12
C VAL A 127 -14.33 -13.68 -4.70
N ASP A 128 -14.96 -14.75 -5.17
CA ASP A 128 -16.40 -15.03 -5.03
C ASP A 128 -17.29 -13.85 -5.48
N ASP A 129 -17.92 -13.16 -4.55
CA ASP A 129 -18.82 -12.03 -4.76
C ASP A 129 -18.20 -10.67 -4.37
N VAL A 130 -16.89 -10.62 -4.17
CA VAL A 130 -16.15 -9.39 -3.85
C VAL A 130 -15.20 -9.04 -5.00
N LEU A 131 -15.38 -7.86 -5.56
CA LEU A 131 -14.53 -7.29 -6.61
C LEU A 131 -13.46 -6.40 -5.99
N PHE A 132 -12.23 -6.53 -6.46
CA PHE A 132 -11.10 -5.69 -6.08
C PHE A 132 -10.64 -4.88 -7.28
N LEU A 133 -10.62 -3.55 -7.15
CA LEU A 133 -10.06 -2.63 -8.11
C LEU A 133 -8.74 -2.12 -7.54
N VAL A 134 -7.64 -2.38 -8.25
CA VAL A 134 -6.29 -1.94 -7.87
C VAL A 134 -5.89 -0.82 -8.81
N LEU A 135 -5.89 0.40 -8.27
CA LEU A 135 -5.59 1.62 -9.00
C LEU A 135 -4.11 1.97 -8.89
N ASN A 136 -3.56 2.50 -9.97
CA ASN A 136 -2.30 3.23 -9.97
C ASN A 136 -2.60 4.72 -9.79
N THR A 137 -2.17 5.29 -8.68
CA THR A 137 -2.30 6.72 -8.39
C THR A 137 -1.05 7.54 -8.73
N CYS A 138 -0.11 6.95 -9.48
CA CYS A 138 1.10 7.56 -10.03
C CYS A 138 1.09 7.47 -11.58
N ASP A 139 -0.04 7.79 -12.22
CA ASP A 139 -0.23 7.66 -13.67
C ASP A 139 -0.91 8.90 -14.27
N PRO A 140 -0.18 9.78 -14.96
CA PRO A 140 1.24 9.66 -15.32
C PRO A 140 2.18 9.71 -14.11
N PRO A 141 3.42 9.21 -14.23
CA PRO A 141 4.45 9.41 -13.21
C PRO A 141 4.59 10.91 -12.92
N GLN A 142 4.65 11.24 -11.65
CA GLN A 142 4.86 12.63 -11.26
C GLN A 142 6.31 13.02 -11.59
N ASP A 143 6.47 14.17 -12.22
CA ASP A 143 7.78 14.78 -12.37
C ASP A 143 8.19 15.37 -11.02
N LEU A 144 9.09 14.69 -10.34
CA LEU A 144 9.58 15.13 -9.02
C LEU A 144 10.39 16.44 -9.09
N SER A 145 10.78 16.89 -10.29
CA SER A 145 11.38 18.22 -10.47
C SER A 145 10.44 19.34 -10.02
N GLU A 146 9.12 19.11 -10.02
CA GLU A 146 8.15 20.05 -9.47
C GLU A 146 8.14 20.10 -7.93
N PHE A 147 8.56 19.03 -7.25
CA PHE A 147 8.54 18.94 -5.77
C PHE A 147 9.84 19.30 -5.08
N GLY A 148 10.95 19.35 -5.80
CA GLY A 148 12.27 19.73 -5.27
C GLY A 148 13.09 20.56 -6.23
N GLY A 149 12.55 20.85 -7.43
CA GLY A 149 13.29 21.44 -8.52
C GLY A 149 14.34 20.49 -9.10
N GLU A 150 15.18 20.99 -10.01
CA GLU A 150 16.35 20.23 -10.53
C GLU A 150 17.34 19.80 -9.42
N ASP A 151 17.17 20.34 -8.20
CA ASP A 151 17.97 20.09 -7.02
C ASP A 151 17.33 19.09 -6.04
N ALA A 152 16.20 18.42 -6.38
CA ALA A 152 15.62 17.38 -5.52
C ALA A 152 16.67 16.27 -5.35
N PRO A 153 17.19 16.01 -4.13
CA PRO A 153 18.24 15.03 -3.96
C PRO A 153 17.71 13.64 -4.28
N GLU A 154 18.34 12.94 -5.22
CA GLU A 154 18.13 11.49 -5.35
C GLU A 154 18.34 10.85 -3.97
N LEU A 155 17.51 9.86 -3.63
CA LEU A 155 17.70 9.06 -2.42
C LEU A 155 18.84 8.06 -2.66
N THR A 156 20.08 8.57 -2.75
CA THR A 156 21.24 7.71 -2.83
C THR A 156 21.40 6.89 -1.56
N PRO A 157 22.09 5.73 -1.59
CA PRO A 157 22.39 4.94 -0.40
C PRO A 157 23.03 5.77 0.72
N GLU A 158 23.92 6.72 0.38
CA GLU A 158 24.57 7.63 1.31
C GLU A 158 23.55 8.57 1.96
N ARG A 159 22.64 9.14 1.15
CA ARG A 159 21.59 10.04 1.65
C ARG A 159 20.59 9.29 2.56
N LEU A 160 20.20 8.08 2.18
CA LEU A 160 19.38 7.22 3.02
C LEU A 160 20.08 6.93 4.35
N ALA A 161 21.38 6.59 4.32
CA ALA A 161 22.16 6.35 5.54
C ALA A 161 22.25 7.59 6.43
N GLU A 162 22.39 8.80 5.85
CA GLU A 162 22.34 10.07 6.61
C GLU A 162 20.97 10.27 7.28
N LEU A 163 19.87 10.08 6.54
CA LEU A 163 18.51 10.24 7.08
C LEU A 163 18.22 9.21 8.18
N HIS A 164 18.68 7.97 8.01
CA HIS A 164 18.60 6.95 9.06
C HIS A 164 19.42 7.35 10.29
N ALA A 165 20.64 7.87 10.11
CA ALA A 165 21.46 8.35 11.21
C ALA A 165 20.82 9.56 11.92
N MET A 166 20.23 10.50 11.17
CA MET A 166 19.46 11.61 11.75
C MET A 166 18.27 11.12 12.56
N ARG A 167 17.52 10.15 12.06
CA ARG A 167 16.40 9.58 12.81
C ARG A 167 16.81 9.09 14.20
N GLU A 168 18.01 8.51 14.32
CA GLU A 168 18.53 7.98 15.61
C GLU A 168 19.17 9.08 16.48
N SER A 169 19.84 10.07 15.89
CA SER A 169 20.64 11.06 16.61
C SER A 169 19.96 12.42 16.80
N ASP A 170 19.13 12.86 15.85
CA ASP A 170 18.40 14.13 15.86
C ASP A 170 17.01 13.98 15.21
N PRO A 171 16.08 13.23 15.85
CA PRO A 171 14.73 13.02 15.31
C PRO A 171 13.95 14.33 15.10
N GLU A 172 14.20 15.34 15.97
CA GLU A 172 13.58 16.67 15.83
C GLU A 172 14.13 17.44 14.61
N GLY A 173 15.41 17.28 14.30
CA GLY A 173 16.01 17.82 13.08
C GLY A 173 15.45 17.18 11.83
N LEU A 174 15.29 15.86 11.84
CA LEU A 174 14.65 15.14 10.75
C LEU A 174 13.20 15.59 10.57
N ARG A 175 12.43 15.71 11.65
CA ARG A 175 11.05 16.23 11.62
C ARG A 175 10.99 17.62 10.99
N ARG A 176 11.85 18.53 11.39
CA ARG A 176 11.93 19.88 10.80
C ARG A 176 12.24 19.86 9.30
N GLN A 177 13.06 18.92 8.83
CA GLN A 177 13.31 18.75 7.40
C GLN A 177 12.04 18.34 6.66
N PHE A 178 11.30 17.36 7.18
CA PHE A 178 10.02 16.95 6.57
C PHE A 178 8.98 18.06 6.61
N GLU A 179 8.84 18.77 7.73
CA GLU A 179 7.92 19.92 7.83
C GLU A 179 8.27 21.05 6.84
N ALA A 180 9.56 21.26 6.57
CA ALA A 180 10.00 22.26 5.60
C ALA A 180 9.70 21.87 4.13
N MET A 181 9.47 20.58 3.86
CA MET A 181 9.04 20.09 2.53
C MET A 181 7.55 20.34 2.26
N GLY A 182 6.80 20.82 3.26
CA GLY A 182 5.40 21.17 3.15
C GLY A 182 4.43 20.12 3.70
N ASP A 183 3.14 20.38 3.50
CA ASP A 183 2.08 19.45 3.90
C ASP A 183 2.04 18.26 2.93
N TRP A 184 2.40 17.09 3.41
CA TRP A 184 2.43 15.86 2.62
C TRP A 184 1.07 15.47 2.02
N ASP A 185 -0.03 15.86 2.68
CA ASP A 185 -1.38 15.68 2.13
C ASP A 185 -1.61 16.50 0.85
N SER A 186 -0.84 17.59 0.64
CA SER A 186 -0.95 18.50 -0.50
C SER A 186 0.21 18.45 -1.50
N THR A 187 1.36 17.90 -1.10
CA THR A 187 2.58 17.96 -1.90
C THR A 187 2.71 16.87 -2.96
N MET A 188 1.98 15.75 -2.82
CA MET A 188 1.98 14.67 -3.82
C MET A 188 0.55 14.30 -4.19
N PRO A 189 -0.10 15.05 -5.07
CA PRO A 189 -1.46 14.74 -5.51
C PRO A 189 -1.49 13.41 -6.28
N ALA A 190 -2.56 12.66 -6.12
CA ALA A 190 -2.78 11.47 -6.93
C ALA A 190 -2.85 11.83 -8.42
N ALA A 191 -2.31 10.97 -9.27
CA ALA A 191 -2.46 11.04 -10.71
C ALA A 191 -3.11 9.74 -11.22
N ILE A 192 -4.23 9.87 -11.92
CA ILE A 192 -5.00 8.74 -12.45
C ILE A 192 -5.35 9.03 -13.90
N SER A 193 -4.89 8.19 -14.83
CA SER A 193 -5.12 8.41 -16.26
C SER A 193 -6.57 8.12 -16.66
N GLU A 194 -7.02 8.79 -17.72
CA GLU A 194 -8.32 8.55 -18.34
C GLU A 194 -8.46 7.13 -18.91
N GLU A 195 -7.37 6.51 -19.33
CA GLU A 195 -7.36 5.12 -19.79
C GLU A 195 -7.72 4.18 -18.64
N GLN A 196 -7.12 4.39 -17.48
CA GLN A 196 -7.38 3.62 -16.28
C GLN A 196 -8.85 3.73 -15.83
N VAL A 197 -9.42 4.94 -15.87
CA VAL A 197 -10.85 5.14 -15.55
C VAL A 197 -11.75 4.36 -16.49
N ARG A 198 -11.52 4.45 -17.81
CA ARG A 198 -12.29 3.68 -18.80
C ARG A 198 -12.19 2.17 -18.61
N TYR A 199 -10.99 1.69 -18.23
CA TYR A 199 -10.79 0.29 -17.90
C TYR A 199 -11.70 -0.14 -16.74
N PHE A 200 -11.69 0.59 -15.63
CA PHE A 200 -12.50 0.25 -14.46
C PHE A 200 -14.00 0.44 -14.69
N GLU A 201 -14.43 1.41 -15.49
CA GLU A 201 -15.84 1.51 -15.93
C GLU A 201 -16.28 0.23 -16.67
N GLY A 202 -15.42 -0.32 -17.51
CA GLY A 202 -15.66 -1.60 -18.17
C GLY A 202 -15.74 -2.77 -17.20
N VAL A 203 -14.81 -2.85 -16.26
CA VAL A 203 -14.78 -3.87 -15.20
C VAL A 203 -16.06 -3.84 -14.36
N LEU A 204 -16.48 -2.66 -13.93
CA LEU A 204 -17.70 -2.50 -13.15
C LEU A 204 -18.97 -2.98 -13.88
N LYS A 205 -19.02 -2.78 -15.19
CA LYS A 205 -20.13 -3.31 -16.02
C LYS A 205 -20.09 -4.84 -16.10
N GLN A 206 -18.91 -5.43 -16.26
CA GLN A 206 -18.73 -6.88 -16.36
C GLN A 206 -19.04 -7.61 -15.02
N HIS A 207 -18.79 -6.94 -13.89
CA HIS A 207 -18.99 -7.48 -12.55
C HIS A 207 -20.16 -6.78 -11.83
N ALA A 208 -21.31 -6.68 -12.50
CA ALA A 208 -22.49 -6.04 -11.93
C ALA A 208 -23.13 -6.83 -10.79
N ASP A 209 -22.81 -8.11 -10.67
CA ASP A 209 -23.39 -9.09 -9.74
C ASP A 209 -22.63 -9.23 -8.41
N VAL A 210 -21.58 -8.44 -8.17
CA VAL A 210 -20.82 -8.53 -6.94
C VAL A 210 -21.55 -7.87 -5.78
N ARG A 211 -21.40 -8.46 -4.59
CA ARG A 211 -21.96 -7.93 -3.35
C ARG A 211 -21.21 -6.71 -2.82
N TRP A 212 -19.90 -6.66 -3.02
CA TRP A 212 -19.03 -5.60 -2.51
C TRP A 212 -17.90 -5.29 -3.50
N THR A 213 -17.48 -4.03 -3.52
CA THR A 213 -16.27 -3.60 -4.25
C THR A 213 -15.27 -3.02 -3.28
N VAL A 214 -14.05 -3.52 -3.31
CA VAL A 214 -12.89 -2.98 -2.58
C VAL A 214 -12.03 -2.23 -3.58
N VAL A 215 -11.72 -0.96 -3.30
CA VAL A 215 -10.85 -0.14 -4.12
C VAL A 215 -9.55 0.08 -3.37
N CYS A 216 -8.44 -0.38 -3.95
CA CYS A 216 -7.11 -0.24 -3.38
C CYS A 216 -6.29 0.73 -4.25
N MET A 217 -5.68 1.72 -3.61
CA MET A 217 -4.79 2.68 -4.25
C MET A 217 -3.68 3.06 -3.27
N HIS A 218 -2.60 3.66 -3.74
CA HIS A 218 -1.56 4.09 -2.82
C HIS A 218 -1.80 5.52 -2.32
N ILE A 219 -1.75 6.52 -3.20
CA ILE A 219 -2.04 7.91 -2.82
C ILE A 219 -3.56 8.07 -2.67
N PRO A 220 -4.05 8.58 -1.52
CA PRO A 220 -5.49 8.69 -1.25
C PRO A 220 -6.15 9.78 -2.10
N ALA A 221 -6.57 9.44 -3.32
CA ALA A 221 -7.10 10.36 -4.31
C ALA A 221 -8.44 11.06 -3.90
N TRP A 222 -8.99 10.72 -2.74
CA TRP A 222 -10.17 11.37 -2.16
C TRP A 222 -9.83 12.52 -1.21
N GLN A 223 -8.53 12.76 -0.92
CA GLN A 223 -8.08 13.82 -0.02
C GLN A 223 -7.91 15.17 -0.75
N GLY A 224 -7.77 16.24 0.01
CA GLY A 224 -7.71 17.60 -0.52
C GLY A 224 -8.99 17.96 -1.28
N GLU A 225 -8.84 18.49 -2.48
CA GLU A 225 -9.95 18.82 -3.39
C GLU A 225 -10.54 17.56 -4.09
N GLY A 226 -9.95 16.38 -3.86
CA GLY A 226 -10.26 15.14 -4.58
C GLY A 226 -9.67 15.12 -5.99
N HIS A 227 -9.68 13.95 -6.62
CA HIS A 227 -9.17 13.78 -7.99
C HIS A 227 -10.33 13.56 -8.98
N PRO A 228 -10.47 14.33 -10.08
CA PRO A 228 -11.60 14.23 -11.01
C PRO A 228 -11.82 12.80 -11.57
N ALA A 229 -10.74 12.07 -11.83
CA ALA A 229 -10.82 10.67 -12.28
C ALA A 229 -11.42 9.74 -11.21
N LEU A 230 -11.10 9.96 -9.92
CA LEU A 230 -11.72 9.21 -8.83
C LEU A 230 -13.20 9.54 -8.68
N GLU A 231 -13.59 10.82 -8.81
CA GLU A 231 -15.00 11.20 -8.78
C GLU A 231 -15.79 10.55 -9.92
N ARG A 232 -15.20 10.45 -11.10
CA ARG A 232 -15.80 9.73 -12.22
C ARG A 232 -15.94 8.23 -11.93
N LEU A 233 -14.93 7.61 -11.30
CA LEU A 233 -15.01 6.20 -10.86
C LEU A 233 -16.08 6.02 -9.78
N ARG A 234 -16.20 6.95 -8.82
CA ARG A 234 -17.26 6.95 -7.80
C ARG A 234 -18.65 7.05 -8.44
N ALA A 235 -18.82 7.91 -9.44
CA ALA A 235 -20.04 7.98 -10.20
C ALA A 235 -20.36 6.65 -10.92
N ALA A 236 -19.36 5.96 -11.46
CA ALA A 236 -19.53 4.64 -12.08
C ALA A 236 -19.83 3.53 -11.05
N LEU A 237 -19.33 3.63 -9.81
CA LEU A 237 -19.72 2.76 -8.70
C LEU A 237 -21.20 2.96 -8.33
N GLY A 238 -21.71 4.20 -8.39
CA GLY A 238 -23.10 4.52 -8.08
C GLY A 238 -23.50 4.05 -6.67
N ASP A 239 -24.65 3.38 -6.55
CA ASP A 239 -25.17 2.89 -5.27
C ASP A 239 -24.51 1.60 -4.76
N ARG A 240 -23.56 1.03 -5.49
CA ARG A 240 -22.86 -0.20 -5.07
C ARG A 240 -22.19 -0.02 -3.72
N PRO A 241 -22.26 -1.04 -2.85
CA PRO A 241 -21.47 -1.03 -1.63
C PRO A 241 -19.98 -1.13 -1.98
N TYR A 242 -19.18 -0.20 -1.43
CA TYR A 242 -17.72 -0.24 -1.60
C TYR A 242 -16.97 0.30 -0.38
N THR A 243 -15.71 -0.04 -0.29
CA THR A 243 -14.74 0.51 0.67
C THR A 243 -13.46 0.84 -0.08
N MET A 244 -12.82 1.97 0.24
CA MET A 244 -11.54 2.37 -0.33
C MET A 244 -10.43 2.25 0.70
N PHE A 245 -9.25 1.77 0.28
CA PHE A 245 -8.04 1.70 1.10
C PHE A 245 -6.89 2.41 0.37
N ALA A 246 -6.11 3.19 1.13
CA ALA A 246 -4.90 3.83 0.64
C ALA A 246 -3.81 3.85 1.73
N GLY A 247 -2.57 4.22 1.35
CA GLY A 247 -1.41 4.41 2.21
C GLY A 247 -0.86 5.83 2.12
N HIS A 248 0.45 5.93 1.82
CA HIS A 248 1.18 7.14 1.45
C HIS A 248 1.52 8.11 2.60
N ILE A 249 0.55 8.45 3.45
CA ILE A 249 0.70 9.50 4.48
C ILE A 249 1.27 8.95 5.79
N HIS A 250 1.43 7.64 5.89
CA HIS A 250 1.96 6.95 7.08
C HIS A 250 1.18 7.22 8.38
N ASN A 251 -0.12 7.53 8.25
CA ASN A 251 -1.00 7.84 9.38
C ASN A 251 -2.38 7.24 9.15
N TYR A 252 -2.84 6.42 10.08
CA TYR A 252 -4.15 5.77 9.96
C TYR A 252 -5.29 6.77 10.13
N ARG A 253 -6.22 6.78 9.18
CA ARG A 253 -7.43 7.59 9.27
C ARG A 253 -8.61 6.93 8.57
N ARG A 254 -9.73 6.84 9.25
CA ARG A 254 -11.00 6.44 8.65
C ARG A 254 -11.87 7.66 8.42
N GLN A 255 -12.40 7.80 7.21
CA GLN A 255 -13.36 8.84 6.83
C GLN A 255 -14.60 8.15 6.24
N VAL A 256 -15.77 8.71 6.48
CA VAL A 256 -17.02 8.28 5.83
C VAL A 256 -17.43 9.37 4.85
N ILE A 257 -17.38 9.05 3.55
CA ILE A 257 -17.76 9.95 2.46
C ILE A 257 -18.93 9.32 1.72
N ASP A 258 -20.07 10.01 1.66
CA ASP A 258 -21.32 9.53 1.06
C ASP A 258 -21.75 8.14 1.58
N GLY A 259 -21.59 7.92 2.90
CA GLY A 259 -21.93 6.67 3.56
C GLY A 259 -21.00 5.49 3.24
N ARG A 260 -19.84 5.73 2.67
CA ARG A 260 -18.84 4.73 2.32
C ARG A 260 -17.53 4.96 3.08
N ASP A 261 -16.91 3.87 3.53
CA ASP A 261 -15.63 3.93 4.23
C ASP A 261 -14.47 4.19 3.27
N HIS A 262 -13.69 5.21 3.58
CA HIS A 262 -12.42 5.56 2.97
C HIS A 262 -11.36 5.49 4.07
N ILE A 263 -10.46 4.52 3.98
CA ILE A 263 -9.52 4.18 5.04
C ILE A 263 -8.10 4.37 4.52
N ARG A 264 -7.40 5.32 5.11
CA ARG A 264 -5.98 5.50 4.95
C ARG A 264 -5.28 4.66 6.02
N LEU A 265 -4.34 3.84 5.61
CA LEU A 265 -3.56 2.97 6.49
C LEU A 265 -2.35 3.73 7.05
N GLY A 266 -1.95 3.42 8.25
CA GLY A 266 -0.62 3.75 8.76
C GLY A 266 0.44 2.83 8.15
N PRO A 267 1.73 3.10 8.39
CA PRO A 267 2.81 2.36 7.76
C PRO A 267 2.95 0.94 8.34
N THR A 268 3.53 0.06 7.55
CA THR A 268 4.02 -1.24 7.98
C THR A 268 5.56 -1.26 7.91
N GLY A 269 6.19 -0.30 8.56
CA GLY A 269 7.65 -0.17 8.62
C GLY A 269 8.21 1.16 8.15
N GLY A 270 7.51 1.91 7.31
CA GLY A 270 7.89 3.28 6.94
C GLY A 270 7.92 4.23 8.14
N ALA A 271 8.65 5.33 8.04
CA ALA A 271 8.73 6.31 9.12
C ALA A 271 7.37 6.96 9.39
N TRP A 272 7.13 7.38 10.61
CA TRP A 272 6.03 8.26 10.94
C TRP A 272 6.42 9.69 10.60
N VAL A 273 5.62 10.34 9.76
CA VAL A 273 5.90 11.72 9.33
C VAL A 273 5.62 12.72 10.45
N TYR A 274 4.58 12.46 11.24
CA TYR A 274 4.17 13.30 12.37
C TYR A 274 4.15 12.50 13.67
N PRO A 275 5.30 12.28 14.33
CA PRO A 275 5.36 11.53 15.59
C PRO A 275 4.46 12.14 16.66
N GLY A 276 3.65 11.30 17.30
CA GLY A 276 2.72 11.74 18.36
C GLY A 276 1.30 12.04 17.89
N ASP A 277 1.04 12.07 16.58
CA ASP A 277 -0.32 12.23 16.06
C ASP A 277 -1.16 10.97 16.25
N GLU A 278 -2.47 11.17 16.42
CA GLU A 278 -3.43 10.07 16.38
C GLU A 278 -3.34 9.34 15.03
N GLY A 279 -3.26 8.01 15.07
CA GLY A 279 -3.12 7.19 13.86
C GLY A 279 -1.68 6.80 13.50
N ASN A 280 -0.67 7.29 14.23
CA ASN A 280 0.72 6.86 14.07
C ASN A 280 0.96 5.57 14.86
N PHE A 281 0.78 4.44 14.20
CA PHE A 281 1.08 3.11 14.74
C PHE A 281 1.38 2.13 13.62
N ASP A 282 2.34 1.25 13.87
CA ASP A 282 2.65 0.15 12.96
C ASP A 282 1.62 -0.94 13.08
N HIS A 283 1.00 -1.31 11.98
CA HIS A 283 -0.05 -2.31 12.00
C HIS A 283 -0.15 -3.10 10.71
N ILE A 284 -0.87 -4.19 10.80
CA ILE A 284 -1.57 -4.81 9.69
C ILE A 284 -3.07 -4.60 9.87
N SER A 285 -3.83 -4.49 8.79
CA SER A 285 -5.28 -4.52 8.90
C SER A 285 -5.82 -5.87 8.43
N LEU A 286 -6.77 -6.43 9.16
CA LEU A 286 -7.54 -7.60 8.77
C LEU A 286 -8.93 -7.15 8.37
N VAL A 287 -9.34 -7.49 7.17
CA VAL A 287 -10.66 -7.17 6.63
C VAL A 287 -11.43 -8.46 6.44
N ARG A 288 -12.56 -8.59 7.14
CA ARG A 288 -13.45 -9.74 7.01
C ARG A 288 -14.73 -9.36 6.28
N MET A 289 -14.99 -10.07 5.20
CA MET A 289 -16.16 -9.89 4.33
C MET A 289 -17.27 -10.89 4.69
N SER A 290 -17.71 -10.89 5.96
CA SER A 290 -18.82 -11.72 6.43
C SER A 290 -20.01 -10.84 6.78
N GLY A 291 -21.20 -11.12 6.22
CA GLY A 291 -22.39 -10.30 6.42
C GLY A 291 -22.52 -9.15 5.39
N ASP A 292 -23.30 -8.13 5.74
CA ASP A 292 -23.67 -7.05 4.81
C ASP A 292 -22.64 -5.94 4.67
N GLN A 293 -21.64 -5.91 5.55
CA GLN A 293 -20.55 -4.90 5.55
C GLN A 293 -19.22 -5.55 5.95
N PRO A 294 -18.08 -5.05 5.43
CA PRO A 294 -16.77 -5.49 5.89
C PRO A 294 -16.54 -5.06 7.35
N SER A 295 -15.90 -5.93 8.12
CA SER A 295 -15.32 -5.54 9.40
C SER A 295 -13.82 -5.40 9.26
N VAL A 296 -13.27 -4.28 9.76
CA VAL A 296 -11.83 -3.97 9.72
C VAL A 296 -11.30 -3.97 11.15
N ALA A 297 -10.20 -4.69 11.36
CA ALA A 297 -9.48 -4.72 12.62
C ALA A 297 -8.00 -4.42 12.37
N ASN A 298 -7.46 -3.45 13.11
CA ASN A 298 -6.03 -3.15 13.09
C ASN A 298 -5.32 -3.95 14.18
N VAL A 299 -4.32 -4.72 13.78
CA VAL A 299 -3.43 -5.44 14.68
C VAL A 299 -2.16 -4.62 14.82
N VAL A 300 -2.03 -3.91 15.92
CA VAL A 300 -0.85 -3.09 16.22
C VAL A 300 0.35 -4.00 16.48
N LEU A 301 1.43 -3.80 15.77
CA LEU A 301 2.59 -4.71 15.79
C LEU A 301 3.35 -4.65 17.12
N ASP A 302 3.42 -3.48 17.75
CA ASP A 302 4.07 -3.29 19.06
C ASP A 302 3.41 -4.06 20.20
N GLY A 303 2.10 -4.35 20.08
CA GLY A 303 1.34 -5.10 21.08
C GLY A 303 1.42 -6.62 20.91
N VAL A 304 2.01 -7.11 19.83
CA VAL A 304 2.10 -8.55 19.54
C VAL A 304 3.36 -9.13 20.16
N LEU A 305 3.20 -10.06 21.09
CA LEU A 305 4.30 -10.72 21.76
C LEU A 305 4.72 -12.02 21.03
N GLY A 306 6.02 -12.29 21.00
CA GLY A 306 6.55 -13.59 20.56
C GLY A 306 6.35 -14.68 21.64
N VAL A 307 6.74 -15.91 21.33
CA VAL A 307 6.62 -17.07 22.23
C VAL A 307 7.43 -16.90 23.55
N ASP A 308 8.48 -16.10 23.51
CA ASP A 308 9.32 -15.71 24.65
C ASP A 308 8.72 -14.56 25.49
N GLY A 309 7.56 -14.03 25.09
CA GLY A 309 6.93 -12.88 25.73
C GLY A 309 7.57 -11.53 25.41
N GLY A 310 8.55 -11.51 24.49
CA GLY A 310 9.17 -10.28 24.00
C GLY A 310 8.41 -9.66 22.83
N THR A 311 8.45 -8.32 22.70
CA THR A 311 8.02 -7.61 21.51
C THR A 311 9.07 -7.71 20.42
N TYR A 312 8.66 -7.82 19.17
CA TYR A 312 9.56 -7.86 18.03
C TYR A 312 9.14 -6.84 16.96
N PRO A 313 10.07 -6.07 16.42
CA PRO A 313 11.42 -5.82 16.95
C PRO A 313 11.32 -5.25 18.33
N PRO A 314 12.37 -5.44 19.20
CA PRO A 314 12.36 -4.76 20.47
C PRO A 314 12.23 -3.28 20.20
N THR A 315 11.06 -2.73 20.54
CA THR A 315 10.81 -1.30 20.38
C THR A 315 11.87 -0.58 21.18
N LYS A 316 12.87 -0.02 20.52
CA LYS A 316 13.61 1.07 21.13
C LYS A 316 12.55 2.14 21.37
N LYS A 317 12.12 2.29 22.63
CA LYS A 317 11.33 3.43 23.08
C LYS A 317 12.07 4.69 22.64
N GLY A 318 11.67 5.28 21.54
CA GLY A 318 12.41 6.36 20.92
C GLY A 318 11.65 7.17 19.91
N PHE A 319 10.31 7.10 19.94
CA PHE A 319 9.45 8.11 19.34
C PHE A 319 8.23 8.26 20.26
N ALA A 320 8.43 8.86 21.40
CA ALA A 320 7.38 9.50 22.20
C ALA A 320 7.58 10.99 22.07
#